data_6701259ad7965dd745c81a5ad2cb7796
#
_entry.id   6701259ad7965dd745c81a5ad2cb7796
#
_cell.length_a   1.000
_cell.length_b   1.000
_cell.length_c   1.000
_cell.angle_alpha   90.00
_cell.angle_beta   90.00
_cell.angle_gamma   90.00
#
_symmetry.space_group_name_H-M   'P 1'
#
loop_
_entity.id
_entity.type
_entity.pdbx_description
1 polymer ?
#
loop_
_entity_poly.entity_id
_entity_poly.type
_entity_poly.pdbx_seq_one_letter_code
_entity_poly.pdbx_strand_id
1 'polypeptide(L)'
;MRHMLTSYYWSDDAIRSRSVSDIVLSGTVDVPMPPARLLADWEREISSHLVLEPGDVEPMPLPRARARWPDYTRCVQAVSDWTRALGLPEVLAASDVALMACRGARYHHDGAQYGDAAFCNLFMSEDRGLDLHFPALGRRIPLTRGTVVIIDTGQPHGVIQRGSSGFNAADFPPDQDWIQIFLTWELPIENAHVGHALKVAFDVAPSTSPQPDTEQVQLNGEQVIVCPDSGRWSRAG
;
A
#
# COMPACT_ATOMS: atom_id res chain seq x y z
N MET A 1 15.17 12.39 -19.96
CA MET A 1 15.73 11.36 -19.05
C MET A 1 14.55 10.78 -18.28
N ARG A 2 14.40 9.46 -18.22
CA ARG A 2 13.43 8.86 -17.26
C ARG A 2 14.00 9.14 -15.86
N HIS A 3 13.21 9.74 -15.01
CA HIS A 3 13.54 9.86 -13.59
C HIS A 3 13.57 8.45 -13.00
N MET A 4 14.73 7.99 -12.56
CA MET A 4 14.89 6.68 -11.93
C MET A 4 14.80 6.85 -10.42
N LEU A 5 13.75 6.28 -9.84
CA LEU A 5 13.65 6.10 -8.40
C LEU A 5 14.45 4.85 -8.01
N THR A 6 15.28 4.99 -7.00
CA THR A 6 16.05 3.91 -6.40
C THR A 6 15.66 3.77 -4.94
N SER A 7 15.27 2.59 -4.52
CA SER A 7 15.05 2.25 -3.11
C SER A 7 16.31 1.57 -2.58
N TYR A 8 16.73 1.99 -1.40
CA TYR A 8 17.77 1.35 -0.60
C TYR A 8 17.09 0.66 0.58
N TYR A 9 17.39 -0.59 0.81
CA TYR A 9 16.74 -1.42 1.81
C TYR A 9 17.70 -2.42 2.42
N TRP A 10 17.42 -2.87 3.63
CA TRP A 10 18.16 -3.93 4.28
C TRP A 10 17.81 -5.30 3.66
N SER A 11 18.83 -6.03 3.26
CA SER A 11 18.75 -7.44 2.90
C SER A 11 19.80 -8.17 3.72
N ASP A 12 19.38 -8.95 4.69
CA ASP A 12 20.23 -9.49 5.76
C ASP A 12 21.03 -8.36 6.47
N ASP A 13 22.36 -8.43 6.43
CA ASP A 13 23.27 -7.50 7.12
C ASP A 13 23.78 -6.35 6.21
N ALA A 14 23.23 -6.20 5.01
CA ALA A 14 23.71 -5.22 4.04
C ALA A 14 22.58 -4.38 3.45
N ILE A 15 22.87 -3.10 3.19
CA ILE A 15 21.98 -2.28 2.37
C ILE A 15 22.21 -2.59 0.90
N ARG A 16 21.14 -2.94 0.20
CA ARG A 16 21.09 -3.15 -1.23
C ARG A 16 20.29 -2.05 -1.91
N SER A 17 20.43 -1.95 -3.21
CA SER A 17 19.66 -1.01 -4.02
C SER A 17 18.77 -1.74 -5.02
N ARG A 18 17.58 -1.20 -5.29
CA ARG A 18 16.70 -1.67 -6.34
C ARG A 18 16.00 -0.51 -7.05
N SER A 19 15.56 -0.75 -8.28
CA SER A 19 14.66 0.19 -8.93
C SER A 19 13.29 0.17 -8.22
N VAL A 20 12.66 1.34 -8.13
CA VAL A 20 11.23 1.43 -7.76
C VAL A 20 10.39 1.18 -9.01
N SER A 21 9.45 0.28 -8.90
CA SER A 21 8.59 -0.09 -10.02
C SER A 21 7.53 0.97 -10.31
N ASP A 22 7.27 1.21 -11.59
CA ASP A 22 6.14 1.99 -12.09
C ASP A 22 4.91 1.12 -12.40
N ILE A 23 5.01 -0.18 -12.13
CA ILE A 23 3.91 -1.13 -12.34
C ILE A 23 3.03 -1.18 -11.11
N VAL A 24 1.74 -0.98 -11.33
CA VAL A 24 0.69 -1.20 -10.36
C VAL A 24 -0.23 -2.29 -10.91
N LEU A 25 -0.28 -3.44 -10.27
CA LEU A 25 -1.24 -4.50 -10.62
C LEU A 25 -2.54 -4.24 -9.87
N SER A 26 -3.67 -4.34 -10.55
CA SER A 26 -4.97 -4.14 -9.89
C SER A 26 -6.04 -5.01 -10.51
N GLY A 27 -7.02 -5.37 -9.71
CA GLY A 27 -8.17 -6.16 -10.11
C GLY A 27 -9.32 -6.02 -9.13
N THR A 28 -10.36 -6.78 -9.38
CA THR A 28 -11.49 -6.95 -8.47
C THR A 28 -11.70 -8.43 -8.23
N VAL A 29 -11.81 -8.82 -6.98
CA VAL A 29 -12.12 -10.19 -6.56
C VAL A 29 -13.48 -10.22 -5.85
N ASP A 30 -14.19 -11.33 -5.99
CA ASP A 30 -15.45 -11.51 -5.29
C ASP A 30 -15.18 -11.89 -3.82
N VAL A 31 -15.48 -10.96 -2.93
CA VAL A 31 -15.36 -11.17 -1.48
C VAL A 31 -16.70 -10.93 -0.81
N PRO A 32 -17.07 -11.79 0.16
CA PRO A 32 -18.31 -11.59 0.89
C PRO A 32 -18.29 -10.31 1.71
N MET A 33 -19.45 -9.71 1.90
CA MET A 33 -19.62 -8.61 2.82
C MET A 33 -19.30 -9.08 4.25
N PRO A 34 -18.47 -8.35 4.99
CA PRO A 34 -18.24 -8.65 6.40
C PRO A 34 -19.58 -8.65 7.17
N PRO A 35 -19.78 -9.59 8.10
CA PRO A 35 -21.02 -9.61 8.90
C PRO A 35 -21.24 -8.30 9.65
N ALA A 36 -22.48 -7.86 9.79
CA ALA A 36 -22.84 -6.60 10.46
C ALA A 36 -22.21 -6.46 11.87
N ARG A 37 -22.11 -7.59 12.60
CA ARG A 37 -21.44 -7.61 13.91
C ARG A 37 -19.95 -7.27 13.82
N LEU A 38 -19.27 -7.75 12.78
CA LEU A 38 -17.85 -7.48 12.58
C LEU A 38 -17.63 -6.02 12.16
N LEU A 39 -18.50 -5.48 11.30
CA LEU A 39 -18.47 -4.05 10.95
C LEU A 39 -18.67 -3.17 12.20
N ALA A 40 -19.63 -3.50 13.06
CA ALA A 40 -19.84 -2.77 14.31
C ALA A 40 -18.65 -2.90 15.31
N ASP A 41 -17.95 -4.05 15.31
CA ASP A 41 -16.72 -4.21 16.09
C ASP A 41 -15.59 -3.33 15.53
N TRP A 42 -15.45 -3.22 14.22
CA TRP A 42 -14.47 -2.33 13.57
C TRP A 42 -14.77 -0.85 13.82
N GLU A 43 -16.03 -0.43 13.65
CA GLU A 43 -16.47 0.94 13.98
C GLU A 43 -16.15 1.32 15.42
N ARG A 44 -16.39 0.39 16.37
CA ARG A 44 -16.07 0.60 17.78
C ARG A 44 -14.57 0.69 18.01
N GLU A 45 -13.76 -0.17 17.38
CA GLU A 45 -12.31 -0.12 17.49
C GLU A 45 -11.78 1.23 17.01
N ILE A 46 -12.23 1.68 15.85
CA ILE A 46 -11.84 2.95 15.26
C ILE A 46 -12.27 4.12 16.15
N SER A 47 -13.51 4.14 16.60
CA SER A 47 -14.04 5.27 17.38
C SER A 47 -13.50 5.35 18.82
N SER A 48 -13.07 4.22 19.39
CA SER A 48 -12.69 4.15 20.82
C SER A 48 -11.18 4.06 21.05
N HIS A 49 -10.40 3.55 20.09
CA HIS A 49 -8.99 3.25 20.28
C HIS A 49 -8.08 3.91 19.24
N LEU A 50 -8.59 4.21 18.04
CA LEU A 50 -7.83 4.87 16.98
C LEU A 50 -8.25 6.33 16.90
N VAL A 51 -7.28 7.24 17.00
CA VAL A 51 -7.50 8.66 16.67
C VAL A 51 -7.19 8.80 15.17
N LEU A 52 -8.16 8.37 14.33
CA LEU A 52 -7.98 8.36 12.88
C LEU A 52 -8.31 9.73 12.29
N GLU A 53 -7.29 10.57 12.19
CA GLU A 53 -7.39 11.89 11.54
C GLU A 53 -7.46 11.76 10.00
N PRO A 54 -7.99 12.76 9.29
CA PRO A 54 -7.94 12.75 7.83
C PRO A 54 -6.50 12.64 7.31
N GLY A 55 -6.26 11.59 6.54
CA GLY A 55 -4.96 11.29 5.94
C GLY A 55 -4.12 10.27 6.67
N ASP A 56 -4.58 9.74 7.79
CA ASP A 56 -3.88 8.71 8.56
C ASP A 56 -4.27 7.30 8.10
N VAL A 57 -3.32 6.39 8.25
CA VAL A 57 -3.48 4.95 8.04
C VAL A 57 -3.00 4.23 9.30
N GLU A 58 -3.89 3.47 9.93
CA GLU A 58 -3.63 2.86 11.23
C GLU A 58 -3.89 1.35 11.24
N PRO A 59 -3.06 0.55 11.93
CA PRO A 59 -3.29 -0.87 12.08
C PRO A 59 -4.43 -1.17 13.05
N MET A 60 -5.19 -2.22 12.73
CA MET A 60 -6.27 -2.76 13.53
C MET A 60 -5.92 -4.17 14.05
N PRO A 61 -6.48 -4.62 15.19
CA PRO A 61 -6.15 -5.92 15.80
C PRO A 61 -6.70 -7.09 14.97
N LEU A 62 -5.97 -7.54 13.94
CA LEU A 62 -6.35 -8.64 13.06
C LEU A 62 -6.67 -9.96 13.78
N PRO A 63 -5.92 -10.43 14.81
CA PRO A 63 -6.26 -11.68 15.50
C PRO A 63 -7.67 -11.68 16.08
N ARG A 64 -8.12 -10.56 16.66
CA ARG A 64 -9.47 -10.39 17.18
C ARG A 64 -10.51 -10.37 16.06
N ALA A 65 -10.21 -9.69 14.94
CA ALA A 65 -11.08 -9.65 13.77
C ALA A 65 -11.23 -11.05 13.16
N ARG A 66 -10.15 -11.79 12.93
CA ARG A 66 -10.17 -13.15 12.36
C ARG A 66 -11.05 -14.12 13.16
N ALA A 67 -10.99 -14.07 14.48
CA ALA A 67 -11.79 -14.94 15.34
C ALA A 67 -13.32 -14.75 15.16
N ARG A 68 -13.73 -13.61 14.61
CA ARG A 68 -15.14 -13.24 14.39
C ARG A 68 -15.52 -13.09 12.91
N TRP A 69 -14.59 -13.39 12.03
CA TRP A 69 -14.74 -13.24 10.59
C TRP A 69 -14.81 -14.60 9.88
N PRO A 70 -16.02 -15.18 9.77
CA PRO A 70 -16.21 -16.53 9.22
C PRO A 70 -15.69 -16.66 7.78
N ASP A 71 -15.80 -15.59 6.98
CA ASP A 71 -15.38 -15.57 5.58
C ASP A 71 -13.95 -15.10 5.36
N TYR A 72 -13.14 -14.91 6.40
CA TYR A 72 -11.74 -14.47 6.27
C TYR A 72 -10.95 -15.34 5.29
N THR A 73 -11.05 -16.66 5.43
CA THR A 73 -10.35 -17.61 4.56
C THR A 73 -10.80 -17.49 3.10
N ARG A 74 -12.08 -17.20 2.87
CA ARG A 74 -12.59 -16.96 1.50
C ARG A 74 -12.02 -15.69 0.88
N CYS A 75 -11.86 -14.62 1.67
CA CYS A 75 -11.22 -13.40 1.22
C CYS A 75 -9.75 -13.64 0.85
N VAL A 76 -9.00 -14.34 1.70
CA VAL A 76 -7.60 -14.72 1.42
C VAL A 76 -7.51 -15.61 0.19
N GLN A 77 -8.42 -16.59 0.04
CA GLN A 77 -8.43 -17.47 -1.13
C GLN A 77 -8.69 -16.72 -2.43
N ALA A 78 -9.64 -15.76 -2.42
CA ALA A 78 -9.94 -14.96 -3.60
C ALA A 78 -8.72 -14.14 -4.07
N VAL A 79 -7.96 -13.56 -3.12
CA VAL A 79 -6.71 -12.86 -3.45
C VAL A 79 -5.62 -13.84 -3.92
N SER A 80 -5.50 -15.01 -3.27
CA SER A 80 -4.55 -16.07 -3.69
C SER A 80 -4.81 -16.54 -5.13
N ASP A 81 -6.07 -16.72 -5.50
CA ASP A 81 -6.43 -17.15 -6.85
C ASP A 81 -6.14 -16.04 -7.88
N TRP A 82 -6.38 -14.78 -7.51
CA TRP A 82 -6.03 -13.64 -8.34
C TRP A 82 -4.52 -13.48 -8.52
N THR A 83 -3.72 -13.58 -7.45
CA THR A 83 -2.25 -13.51 -7.54
C THR A 83 -1.69 -14.68 -8.36
N ARG A 84 -2.23 -15.89 -8.18
CA ARG A 84 -1.84 -17.06 -8.99
C ARG A 84 -2.13 -16.84 -10.49
N ALA A 85 -3.27 -16.24 -10.82
CA ALA A 85 -3.61 -15.91 -12.21
C ALA A 85 -2.67 -14.86 -12.83
N LEU A 86 -2.03 -14.03 -12.01
CA LEU A 86 -0.98 -13.08 -12.43
C LEU A 86 0.43 -13.70 -12.50
N GLY A 87 0.56 -15.01 -12.26
CA GLY A 87 1.87 -15.67 -12.21
C GLY A 87 2.63 -15.47 -10.88
N LEU A 88 1.92 -15.16 -9.81
CA LEU A 88 2.42 -14.94 -8.46
C LEU A 88 1.92 -16.07 -7.52
N PRO A 89 2.37 -17.32 -7.72
CA PRO A 89 1.91 -18.44 -6.89
C PRO A 89 2.45 -18.33 -5.46
N GLU A 90 1.61 -18.69 -4.48
CA GLU A 90 1.95 -18.85 -3.06
C GLU A 90 2.55 -17.60 -2.36
N VAL A 91 2.55 -16.44 -3.02
CA VAL A 91 3.19 -15.23 -2.46
C VAL A 91 2.56 -14.75 -1.16
N LEU A 92 1.24 -14.96 -0.97
CA LEU A 92 0.54 -14.57 0.25
C LEU A 92 0.83 -15.51 1.42
N ALA A 93 1.15 -16.77 1.16
CA ALA A 93 1.40 -17.76 2.21
C ALA A 93 2.70 -17.50 3.00
N ALA A 94 3.67 -16.84 2.34
CA ALA A 94 4.96 -16.47 2.90
C ALA A 94 5.00 -15.01 3.40
N SER A 95 3.85 -14.32 3.42
CA SER A 95 3.77 -12.89 3.70
C SER A 95 3.08 -12.61 5.02
N ASP A 96 3.57 -11.65 5.76
CA ASP A 96 2.86 -11.08 6.89
C ASP A 96 1.60 -10.35 6.40
N VAL A 97 0.57 -10.36 7.24
CA VAL A 97 -0.71 -9.73 6.94
C VAL A 97 -1.17 -8.85 8.08
N ALA A 98 -1.59 -7.65 7.77
CA ALA A 98 -2.21 -6.71 8.69
C ALA A 98 -3.63 -6.32 8.23
N LEU A 99 -4.48 -5.96 9.20
CA LEU A 99 -5.75 -5.29 8.96
C LEU A 99 -5.54 -3.81 9.21
N MET A 100 -5.91 -2.98 8.27
CA MET A 100 -5.66 -1.54 8.30
C MET A 100 -6.96 -0.76 8.18
N ALA A 101 -6.98 0.45 8.75
CA ALA A 101 -8.02 1.44 8.51
C ALA A 101 -7.40 2.76 8.08
N CYS A 102 -8.03 3.47 7.13
CA CYS A 102 -7.62 4.83 6.77
C CYS A 102 -8.83 5.73 6.55
N ARG A 103 -8.66 7.03 6.84
CA ARG A 103 -9.62 8.09 6.52
C ARG A 103 -9.03 9.00 5.45
N GLY A 104 -9.02 8.52 4.19
CA GLY A 104 -8.10 9.01 3.20
C GLY A 104 -6.66 8.63 3.56
N ALA A 105 -5.70 8.96 2.72
CA ALA A 105 -4.28 8.89 3.04
C ALA A 105 -3.55 10.02 2.32
N ARG A 106 -2.76 10.80 3.07
CA ARG A 106 -1.84 11.78 2.48
C ARG A 106 -0.88 11.06 1.55
N TYR A 107 -0.37 11.76 0.57
CA TYR A 107 0.64 11.15 -0.28
C TYR A 107 1.91 10.85 0.50
N HIS A 108 2.38 9.63 0.36
CA HIS A 108 3.60 9.11 0.96
C HIS A 108 4.19 8.01 0.10
N HIS A 109 5.32 7.50 0.48
CA HIS A 109 5.83 6.20 0.09
C HIS A 109 6.28 5.46 1.35
N ASP A 110 6.23 4.14 1.31
CA ASP A 110 6.60 3.29 2.44
C ASP A 110 8.03 2.75 2.32
N GLY A 111 8.71 3.05 1.22
CA GLY A 111 10.03 2.49 0.90
C GLY A 111 11.18 2.86 1.84
N ALA A 112 10.96 3.77 2.80
CA ALA A 112 11.91 4.05 3.88
C ALA A 112 11.74 3.13 5.10
N GLN A 113 10.70 2.28 5.10
CA GLN A 113 10.40 1.34 6.19
C GLN A 113 10.13 -0.08 5.66
N TYR A 114 9.68 -0.20 4.41
CA TYR A 114 9.31 -1.43 3.73
C TYR A 114 10.01 -1.52 2.37
N GLY A 115 11.28 -1.13 2.31
CA GLY A 115 12.05 -1.12 1.08
C GLY A 115 12.26 -2.51 0.48
N ASP A 116 12.21 -3.56 1.29
CA ASP A 116 12.31 -4.96 0.94
C ASP A 116 10.99 -5.61 0.51
N ALA A 117 9.87 -4.84 0.51
CA ALA A 117 8.54 -5.37 0.23
C ALA A 117 7.81 -4.65 -0.92
N ALA A 118 6.82 -5.34 -1.46
CA ALA A 118 5.68 -4.79 -2.18
C ALA A 118 4.41 -5.04 -1.37
N PHE A 119 3.44 -4.13 -1.40
CA PHE A 119 2.17 -4.35 -0.72
C PHE A 119 1.13 -4.94 -1.64
N CYS A 120 0.42 -5.96 -1.15
CA CYS A 120 -0.82 -6.46 -1.74
C CYS A 120 -1.98 -6.05 -0.83
N ASN A 121 -2.84 -5.15 -1.29
CA ASN A 121 -3.95 -4.62 -0.52
C ASN A 121 -5.28 -5.13 -1.06
N LEU A 122 -6.16 -5.62 -0.17
CA LEU A 122 -7.54 -5.98 -0.47
C LEU A 122 -8.49 -5.06 0.30
N PHE A 123 -9.26 -4.24 -0.40
CA PHE A 123 -10.22 -3.32 0.20
C PHE A 123 -11.53 -4.01 0.52
N MET A 124 -12.03 -3.79 1.75
CA MET A 124 -13.19 -4.46 2.31
C MET A 124 -14.41 -3.55 2.48
N SER A 125 -14.22 -2.24 2.39
CA SER A 125 -15.30 -1.25 2.50
C SER A 125 -16.07 -1.12 1.19
N GLU A 126 -17.34 -0.74 1.28
CA GLU A 126 -18.13 -0.32 0.13
C GLU A 126 -17.56 0.92 -0.54
N ASP A 127 -18.06 1.26 -1.72
CA ASP A 127 -17.64 2.49 -2.43
C ASP A 127 -18.01 3.73 -1.61
N ARG A 128 -16.97 4.41 -1.15
CA ARG A 128 -17.05 5.68 -0.41
C ARG A 128 -16.70 6.89 -1.29
N GLY A 129 -16.60 6.71 -2.60
CA GLY A 129 -16.15 7.76 -3.51
C GLY A 129 -14.66 8.09 -3.37
N LEU A 130 -13.84 7.12 -2.94
CA LEU A 130 -12.39 7.28 -2.79
C LEU A 130 -11.64 6.54 -3.88
N ASP A 131 -10.49 7.09 -4.25
CA ASP A 131 -9.56 6.48 -5.19
C ASP A 131 -8.17 6.34 -4.55
N LEU A 132 -7.51 5.21 -4.77
CA LEU A 132 -6.07 5.08 -4.61
C LEU A 132 -5.40 5.75 -5.80
N HIS A 133 -4.64 6.80 -5.54
CA HIS A 133 -4.04 7.64 -6.56
C HIS A 133 -2.51 7.57 -6.56
N PHE A 134 -1.95 7.38 -7.74
CA PHE A 134 -0.51 7.36 -8.03
C PHE A 134 -0.17 8.57 -8.90
N PRO A 135 0.21 9.71 -8.31
CA PRO A 135 0.35 10.97 -9.04
C PRO A 135 1.46 10.93 -10.11
N ALA A 136 2.57 10.24 -9.82
CA ALA A 136 3.68 10.08 -10.76
C ALA A 136 3.32 9.24 -12.00
N LEU A 137 2.31 8.36 -11.87
CA LEU A 137 1.84 7.48 -12.94
C LEU A 137 0.58 8.00 -13.62
N GLY A 138 -0.04 9.05 -13.09
CA GLY A 138 -1.34 9.55 -13.54
C GLY A 138 -2.45 8.50 -13.41
N ARG A 139 -2.32 7.56 -12.47
CA ARG A 139 -3.23 6.41 -12.32
C ARG A 139 -4.11 6.57 -11.09
N ARG A 140 -5.39 6.21 -11.25
CA ARG A 140 -6.38 6.15 -10.18
C ARG A 140 -7.08 4.82 -10.19
N ILE A 141 -7.35 4.27 -9.02
CA ILE A 141 -8.05 3.01 -8.83
C ILE A 141 -9.18 3.27 -7.84
N PRO A 142 -10.44 3.14 -8.26
CA PRO A 142 -11.58 3.28 -7.36
C PRO A 142 -11.52 2.23 -6.23
N LEU A 143 -11.71 2.69 -5.00
CA LEU A 143 -11.72 1.81 -3.83
C LEU A 143 -13.16 1.37 -3.54
N THR A 144 -13.40 0.12 -3.85
CA THR A 144 -14.65 -0.58 -3.57
C THR A 144 -14.35 -1.93 -2.93
N ARG A 145 -15.34 -2.56 -2.32
CA ARG A 145 -15.15 -3.90 -1.78
C ARG A 145 -14.69 -4.87 -2.87
N GLY A 146 -13.64 -5.61 -2.56
CA GLY A 146 -13.00 -6.55 -3.50
C GLY A 146 -11.96 -5.91 -4.42
N THR A 147 -11.77 -4.59 -4.40
CA THR A 147 -10.62 -3.99 -5.09
C THR A 147 -9.34 -4.57 -4.49
N VAL A 148 -8.49 -5.12 -5.33
CA VAL A 148 -7.19 -5.67 -4.96
C VAL A 148 -6.09 -5.00 -5.78
N VAL A 149 -4.97 -4.66 -5.12
CA VAL A 149 -3.83 -4.00 -5.78
C VAL A 149 -2.52 -4.56 -5.27
N ILE A 150 -1.51 -4.65 -6.16
CA ILE A 150 -0.11 -4.87 -5.76
C ILE A 150 0.69 -3.66 -6.22
N ILE A 151 1.45 -3.08 -5.28
CA ILE A 151 2.23 -1.87 -5.49
C ILE A 151 3.64 -2.02 -4.92
N ASP A 152 4.58 -1.34 -5.53
CA ASP A 152 5.91 -1.14 -4.95
C ASP A 152 5.82 -0.09 -3.83
N THR A 153 6.35 -0.41 -2.65
CA THR A 153 6.34 0.47 -1.47
C THR A 153 7.08 1.79 -1.69
N GLY A 154 8.02 1.84 -2.63
CA GLY A 154 8.72 3.06 -3.02
C GLY A 154 7.89 4.01 -3.91
N GLN A 155 6.73 3.58 -4.44
CA GLN A 155 5.89 4.43 -5.27
C GLN A 155 5.07 5.41 -4.42
N PRO A 156 5.09 6.73 -4.75
CA PRO A 156 4.19 7.68 -4.13
C PRO A 156 2.73 7.35 -4.41
N HIS A 157 1.96 7.26 -3.37
CA HIS A 157 0.52 7.01 -3.46
C HIS A 157 -0.24 7.71 -2.34
N GLY A 158 -1.54 7.83 -2.49
CA GLY A 158 -2.44 8.38 -1.49
C GLY A 158 -3.87 7.93 -1.75
N VAL A 159 -4.72 8.03 -0.74
CA VAL A 159 -6.17 7.79 -0.86
C VAL A 159 -6.88 9.12 -0.80
N ILE A 160 -7.49 9.50 -1.89
CA ILE A 160 -8.11 10.83 -2.05
C ILE A 160 -9.56 10.70 -2.50
N GLN A 161 -10.33 11.75 -2.32
CA GLN A 161 -11.70 11.81 -2.82
C GLN A 161 -11.70 11.71 -4.36
N ARG A 162 -12.63 10.94 -4.90
CA ARG A 162 -12.81 10.80 -6.35
C ARG A 162 -13.13 12.14 -6.97
N GLY A 163 -12.36 12.51 -7.99
CA GLY A 163 -12.47 13.82 -8.65
C GLY A 163 -11.60 14.92 -8.07
N SER A 164 -11.04 14.77 -6.87
CA SER A 164 -10.07 15.74 -6.31
C SER A 164 -8.75 15.68 -7.05
N SER A 165 -8.03 16.79 -7.13
CA SER A 165 -6.71 16.87 -7.78
C SER A 165 -5.55 16.46 -6.87
N GLY A 166 -5.77 16.34 -5.57
CA GLY A 166 -4.79 16.00 -4.55
C GLY A 166 -5.47 15.69 -3.23
N PHE A 167 -4.69 15.47 -2.18
CA PHE A 167 -5.22 15.27 -0.83
C PHE A 167 -5.56 16.63 -0.20
N ASN A 168 -6.75 16.69 0.41
CA ASN A 168 -7.16 17.81 1.24
C ASN A 168 -7.95 17.27 2.43
N ALA A 169 -7.52 17.56 3.65
CA ALA A 169 -8.19 17.10 4.87
C ALA A 169 -9.67 17.58 4.95
N ALA A 170 -10.01 18.72 4.35
CA ALA A 170 -11.37 19.22 4.31
C ALA A 170 -12.34 18.37 3.45
N ASP A 171 -11.80 17.48 2.59
CA ASP A 171 -12.60 16.56 1.79
C ASP A 171 -13.15 15.38 2.66
N PHE A 172 -12.72 15.27 3.92
CA PHE A 172 -13.07 14.19 4.84
C PHE A 172 -13.79 14.72 6.10
N PRO A 173 -14.95 15.36 5.97
CA PRO A 173 -15.67 15.88 7.13
C PRO A 173 -16.11 14.75 8.09
N PRO A 174 -16.17 15.03 9.42
CA PRO A 174 -16.39 14.02 10.44
C PRO A 174 -17.79 13.41 10.46
N ASP A 175 -18.76 14.08 9.84
CA ASP A 175 -20.17 13.68 9.77
C ASP A 175 -20.46 12.66 8.67
N GLN A 176 -19.45 12.28 7.89
CA GLN A 176 -19.55 11.29 6.82
C GLN A 176 -18.58 10.13 7.05
N ASP A 177 -18.98 8.95 6.58
CA ASP A 177 -18.15 7.75 6.68
C ASP A 177 -17.21 7.64 5.47
N TRP A 178 -15.97 8.06 5.66
CA TRP A 178 -14.87 8.00 4.69
C TRP A 178 -13.88 6.87 4.96
N ILE A 179 -14.18 5.99 5.94
CA ILE A 179 -13.22 5.01 6.40
C ILE A 179 -13.14 3.86 5.41
N GLN A 180 -11.93 3.58 4.95
CA GLN A 180 -11.58 2.37 4.22
C GLN A 180 -10.92 1.38 5.16
N ILE A 181 -11.37 0.13 5.13
CA ILE A 181 -10.78 -1.00 5.85
C ILE A 181 -10.22 -1.94 4.80
N PHE A 182 -8.99 -2.40 4.99
CA PHE A 182 -8.32 -3.27 4.05
C PHE A 182 -7.35 -4.24 4.73
N LEU A 183 -7.12 -5.37 4.09
CA LEU A 183 -6.01 -6.27 4.42
C LEU A 183 -4.81 -5.86 3.57
N THR A 184 -3.63 -5.84 4.18
CA THR A 184 -2.37 -5.66 3.48
C THR A 184 -1.44 -6.84 3.74
N TRP A 185 -0.81 -7.38 2.70
CA TRP A 185 0.25 -8.40 2.76
C TRP A 185 1.56 -7.76 2.34
N GLU A 186 2.61 -8.06 3.08
CA GLU A 186 3.98 -7.66 2.78
C GLU A 186 4.63 -8.73 1.92
N LEU A 187 4.62 -8.53 0.59
CA LEU A 187 5.21 -9.47 -0.35
C LEU A 187 6.71 -9.23 -0.45
N PRO A 188 7.59 -10.20 -0.11
CA PRO A 188 9.03 -10.01 -0.26
C PRO A 188 9.40 -9.61 -1.70
N ILE A 189 10.03 -8.47 -1.90
CA ILE A 189 10.35 -7.94 -3.23
C ILE A 189 11.40 -8.80 -3.95
N GLU A 190 12.27 -9.48 -3.20
CA GLU A 190 13.28 -10.40 -3.72
C GLU A 190 12.70 -11.76 -4.15
N ASN A 191 11.42 -12.03 -3.85
CA ASN A 191 10.74 -13.17 -4.44
C ASN A 191 10.75 -13.03 -5.97
N ALA A 192 11.28 -14.04 -6.67
CA ALA A 192 11.50 -13.99 -8.11
C ALA A 192 10.22 -13.69 -8.91
N HIS A 193 9.05 -14.17 -8.46
CA HIS A 193 7.77 -13.90 -9.09
C HIS A 193 7.34 -12.45 -8.86
N VAL A 194 7.50 -11.93 -7.64
CA VAL A 194 7.14 -10.54 -7.28
C VAL A 194 8.03 -9.56 -8.03
N GLY A 195 9.36 -9.73 -7.93
CA GLY A 195 10.33 -8.87 -8.62
C GLY A 195 10.13 -8.87 -10.14
N HIS A 196 9.85 -10.04 -10.74
CA HIS A 196 9.58 -10.15 -12.16
C HIS A 196 8.26 -9.44 -12.57
N ALA A 197 7.19 -9.67 -11.84
CA ALA A 197 5.88 -9.07 -12.15
C ALA A 197 5.90 -7.55 -12.04
N LEU A 198 6.64 -7.00 -11.08
CA LEU A 198 6.86 -5.57 -10.89
C LEU A 198 8.04 -5.03 -11.71
N LYS A 199 8.77 -5.87 -12.45
CA LYS A 199 9.97 -5.51 -13.24
C LYS A 199 11.03 -4.76 -12.43
N VAL A 200 11.25 -5.20 -11.20
CA VAL A 200 12.26 -4.64 -10.32
C VAL A 200 13.65 -5.09 -10.78
N ALA A 201 14.55 -4.15 -10.93
CA ALA A 201 15.98 -4.41 -11.12
C ALA A 201 16.70 -4.23 -9.78
N PHE A 202 17.53 -5.19 -9.42
CA PHE A 202 18.32 -5.18 -8.20
C PHE A 202 19.74 -4.66 -8.47
N ASP A 203 20.40 -4.18 -7.40
CA ASP A 203 21.77 -3.70 -7.40
C ASP A 203 22.03 -2.60 -8.46
N VAL A 204 21.06 -1.66 -8.57
CA VAL A 204 21.07 -0.62 -9.58
C VAL A 204 21.98 0.56 -9.27
N ALA A 205 22.39 0.72 -8.00
CA ALA A 205 23.34 1.76 -7.60
C ALA A 205 24.76 1.39 -8.08
N PRO A 206 25.53 2.36 -8.61
CA PRO A 206 26.93 2.12 -8.94
C PRO A 206 27.71 1.70 -7.70
N SER A 207 28.59 0.70 -7.80
CA SER A 207 29.43 0.20 -6.70
C SER A 207 30.37 1.26 -6.11
N THR A 208 30.59 2.36 -6.82
CA THR A 208 31.40 3.51 -6.41
C THR A 208 30.61 4.61 -5.68
N SER A 209 29.28 4.50 -5.64
CA SER A 209 28.48 5.46 -4.91
C SER A 209 28.51 5.14 -3.41
N PRO A 210 28.61 6.16 -2.53
CA PRO A 210 28.43 5.93 -1.10
C PRO A 210 27.02 5.33 -0.87
N GLN A 211 27.00 4.16 -0.23
CA GLN A 211 25.71 3.58 0.16
C GLN A 211 25.19 4.36 1.38
N PRO A 212 23.87 4.60 1.44
CA PRO A 212 23.28 5.15 2.65
C PRO A 212 23.39 4.14 3.81
N ASP A 213 23.36 4.62 5.02
CA ASP A 213 23.36 3.82 6.24
C ASP A 213 21.95 3.50 6.76
N THR A 214 20.94 3.99 6.07
CA THR A 214 19.51 3.79 6.39
C THR A 214 18.69 3.51 5.12
N GLU A 215 17.55 2.87 5.30
CA GLU A 215 16.59 2.69 4.21
C GLU A 215 16.07 4.04 3.73
N GLN A 216 16.01 4.20 2.42
CA GLN A 216 15.53 5.45 1.82
C GLN A 216 15.19 5.27 0.34
N VAL A 217 14.43 6.24 -0.18
CA VAL A 217 14.17 6.37 -1.62
C VAL A 217 14.92 7.58 -2.16
N GLN A 218 15.60 7.39 -3.28
CA GLN A 218 16.33 8.43 -3.98
C GLN A 218 15.77 8.65 -5.39
N LEU A 219 15.82 9.88 -5.85
CA LEU A 219 15.56 10.28 -7.24
C LEU A 219 16.86 10.81 -7.85
N ASN A 220 17.37 10.11 -8.85
CA ASN A 220 18.63 10.46 -9.51
C ASN A 220 19.82 10.59 -8.54
N GLY A 221 19.88 9.78 -7.49
CA GLY A 221 20.96 9.77 -6.51
C GLY A 221 20.83 10.77 -5.35
N GLU A 222 19.72 11.50 -5.26
CA GLU A 222 19.42 12.39 -4.15
C GLU A 222 18.21 11.89 -3.35
N GLN A 223 18.33 11.88 -2.03
CA GLN A 223 17.21 11.51 -1.16
C GLN A 223 16.03 12.46 -1.39
N VAL A 224 14.85 11.90 -1.43
CA VAL A 224 13.63 12.66 -1.70
C VAL A 224 12.54 12.33 -0.69
N ILE A 225 11.66 13.30 -0.52
CA ILE A 225 10.41 13.16 0.23
C ILE A 225 9.22 13.43 -0.70
N VAL A 226 8.07 12.92 -0.32
CA VAL A 226 6.81 13.13 -1.04
C VAL A 226 6.07 14.30 -0.39
N CYS A 227 5.63 15.27 -1.20
CA CYS A 227 4.71 16.30 -0.73
C CYS A 227 3.36 15.66 -0.36
N PRO A 228 2.89 15.79 0.90
CA PRO A 228 1.72 15.07 1.39
C PRO A 228 0.41 15.47 0.70
N ASP A 229 0.33 16.67 0.13
CA ASP A 229 -0.89 17.18 -0.50
C ASP A 229 -0.95 16.89 -2.00
N SER A 230 0.20 16.86 -2.69
CA SER A 230 0.25 16.74 -4.15
C SER A 230 0.89 15.44 -4.65
N GLY A 231 1.58 14.70 -3.79
CA GLY A 231 2.33 13.49 -4.14
C GLY A 231 3.57 13.75 -5.02
N ARG A 232 3.97 15.00 -5.16
CA ARG A 232 5.19 15.34 -5.91
C ARG A 232 6.43 15.10 -5.07
N TRP A 233 7.47 14.62 -5.72
CA TRP A 233 8.78 14.51 -5.11
C TRP A 233 9.39 15.88 -4.85
N SER A 234 10.00 16.04 -3.68
CA SER A 234 10.85 17.17 -3.34
C SER A 234 12.16 16.66 -2.73
N ARG A 235 13.22 17.46 -2.78
CA ARG A 235 14.48 17.10 -2.12
C ARG A 235 14.26 17.11 -0.61
N ALA A 236 14.86 16.15 0.07
CA ALA A 236 15.02 16.21 1.51
C ALA A 236 15.97 17.37 1.80
N GLY A 237 15.50 18.39 2.52
CA GLY A 237 16.28 19.58 2.85
C GLY A 237 17.34 19.32 3.94
#